data_a7ada59addf1e868014f0aff90615062
#
_entry.id   a7ada59addf1e868014f0aff90615062
#
_cell.length_a   1.000
_cell.length_b   1.000
_cell.length_c   1.000
_cell.angle_alpha   90.00
_cell.angle_beta   90.00
_cell.angle_gamma   90.00
#
_symmetry.space_group_name_H-M   'P 1'
#
loop_
_entity.id
_entity.type
_entity.pdbx_description
1 polymer ?
#
loop_
_entity_poly.entity_id
_entity_poly.type
_entity_poly.pdbx_seq_one_letter_code
_entity_poly.pdbx_strand_id
1 'polypeptide(L)'
;MVEAPEPRYVSPTRRDQIGRIWAPVMINGRGPFRLVLDTGASHSAITALVALALGIPTDRSPPVILRGVTGFATVPTIRVDTLSVGDVAVDQAILPIVPDALGGAEGVLGSEGLLGKRIFIDFRHDRINIAYSKNERSAPGFISVPFHSLRGTLVVVDAFVGQVRCKAIIDTGGQVTIANLALKEALSRVGAPPRSKYDTIIGATKDIQRGELMDTPAIGLGAITIHDPGVTFGDLYIFKQWRLTSEPAILIGMDTLGLLDTLIIDYRRHELQLRMLNAS
;
A
#
# COMPACT_ATOMS: atom_id res chain seq x y z
N MET A 1 -38.34 4.77 0.78
CA MET A 1 -36.92 4.76 1.16
C MET A 1 -36.38 3.42 0.72
N VAL A 2 -35.49 3.39 -0.28
CA VAL A 2 -34.79 2.17 -0.66
C VAL A 2 -33.57 2.10 0.25
N GLU A 3 -33.59 1.17 1.20
CA GLU A 3 -32.41 0.87 2.00
C GLU A 3 -31.27 0.49 1.06
N ALA A 4 -30.15 1.20 1.18
CA ALA A 4 -28.95 0.83 0.46
C ALA A 4 -28.53 -0.57 0.97
N PRO A 5 -28.24 -1.53 0.08
CA PRO A 5 -27.81 -2.85 0.50
C PRO A 5 -26.56 -2.69 1.38
N GLU A 6 -26.55 -3.35 2.53
CA GLU A 6 -25.38 -3.42 3.39
C GLU A 6 -24.15 -3.83 2.58
N PRO A 7 -22.95 -3.32 2.92
CA PRO A 7 -21.73 -3.71 2.26
C PRO A 7 -21.60 -5.24 2.32
N ARG A 8 -21.52 -5.87 1.16
CA ARG A 8 -21.62 -7.35 1.02
C ARG A 8 -20.48 -8.12 1.69
N TYR A 9 -19.44 -7.42 2.13
CA TYR A 9 -18.29 -8.10 2.70
C TYR A 9 -17.57 -7.24 3.75
N VAL A 10 -17.75 -7.58 5.03
CA VAL A 10 -16.92 -7.12 6.13
C VAL A 10 -16.19 -8.35 6.65
N SER A 11 -14.90 -8.47 6.36
CA SER A 11 -14.10 -9.56 6.91
C SER A 11 -13.26 -9.05 8.07
N PRO A 12 -13.20 -9.77 9.17
CA PRO A 12 -12.14 -9.57 10.14
C PRO A 12 -10.82 -9.87 9.44
N THR A 13 -9.91 -8.90 9.40
CA THR A 13 -8.57 -9.10 8.90
C THR A 13 -7.67 -9.53 10.07
N ARG A 14 -6.58 -10.22 9.76
CA ARG A 14 -5.48 -10.35 10.70
C ARG A 14 -4.33 -9.51 10.17
N ARG A 15 -3.65 -8.80 11.04
CA ARG A 15 -2.38 -8.17 10.69
C ARG A 15 -1.31 -9.25 10.62
N ASP A 16 -0.37 -9.10 9.72
CA ASP A 16 0.84 -9.89 9.75
C ASP A 16 1.74 -9.47 10.94
N GLN A 17 2.88 -10.15 11.10
CA GLN A 17 3.83 -9.84 12.18
C GLN A 17 4.40 -8.42 12.10
N ILE A 18 4.26 -7.74 10.97
CA ILE A 18 4.75 -6.40 10.69
C ILE A 18 3.63 -5.35 10.54
N GLY A 19 2.40 -5.70 10.88
CA GLY A 19 1.26 -4.79 10.99
C GLY A 19 0.49 -4.53 9.70
N ARG A 20 0.79 -5.24 8.58
CA ARG A 20 0.04 -5.09 7.32
C ARG A 20 -1.30 -5.80 7.39
N ILE A 21 -2.25 -5.35 6.57
CA ILE A 21 -3.62 -5.84 6.57
C ILE A 21 -3.78 -6.92 5.51
N TRP A 22 -4.38 -8.05 5.90
CA TRP A 22 -4.70 -9.14 5.00
C TRP A 22 -6.13 -9.05 4.49
N ALA A 23 -6.27 -9.22 3.18
CA ALA A 23 -7.56 -9.42 2.54
C ALA A 23 -7.76 -10.91 2.25
N PRO A 24 -8.94 -11.48 2.56
CA PRO A 24 -9.26 -12.86 2.22
C PRO A 24 -9.68 -12.93 0.74
N VAL A 25 -8.84 -13.49 -0.08
CA VAL A 25 -9.00 -13.54 -1.54
C VAL A 25 -9.37 -14.95 -1.99
N MET A 26 -10.37 -15.04 -2.86
CA MET A 26 -10.71 -16.29 -3.56
C MET A 26 -10.02 -16.30 -4.92
N ILE A 27 -9.40 -17.42 -5.27
CA ILE A 27 -8.74 -17.65 -6.56
C ILE A 27 -9.36 -18.88 -7.20
N ASN A 28 -10.00 -18.74 -8.36
CA ASN A 28 -10.75 -19.81 -9.02
C ASN A 28 -11.76 -20.50 -8.08
N GLY A 29 -12.44 -19.71 -7.23
CA GLY A 29 -13.39 -20.23 -6.25
C GLY A 29 -12.76 -20.98 -5.06
N ARG A 30 -11.43 -21.04 -4.97
CA ARG A 30 -10.68 -21.67 -3.87
C ARG A 30 -10.11 -20.63 -2.92
N GLY A 31 -9.97 -20.96 -1.65
CA GLY A 31 -9.49 -20.06 -0.60
C GLY A 31 -10.42 -20.05 0.61
N PRO A 32 -10.52 -18.97 1.41
CA PRO A 32 -9.83 -17.70 1.16
C PRO A 32 -8.32 -17.78 1.43
N PHE A 33 -7.51 -17.21 0.54
CA PHE A 33 -6.08 -16.98 0.73
C PHE A 33 -5.84 -15.61 1.36
N ARG A 34 -4.84 -15.50 2.22
CA ARG A 34 -4.51 -14.26 2.95
C ARG A 34 -3.52 -13.44 2.15
N LEU A 35 -3.99 -12.48 1.40
CA LEU A 35 -3.14 -11.56 0.64
C LEU A 35 -3.02 -10.22 1.36
N VAL A 36 -1.81 -9.67 1.43
CA VAL A 36 -1.60 -8.30 1.92
C VAL A 36 -2.29 -7.33 0.97
N LEU A 37 -3.16 -6.46 1.48
CA LEU A 37 -3.66 -5.34 0.70
C LEU A 37 -2.53 -4.34 0.49
N ASP A 38 -2.12 -4.14 -0.75
CA ASP A 38 -0.96 -3.35 -1.12
C ASP A 38 -1.34 -2.29 -2.18
N THR A 39 -1.55 -1.07 -1.73
CA THR A 39 -1.85 0.06 -2.62
C THR A 39 -0.63 0.58 -3.38
N GLY A 40 0.58 0.17 -3.00
CA GLY A 40 1.83 0.41 -3.72
C GLY A 40 2.08 -0.58 -4.87
N ALA A 41 1.39 -1.73 -4.88
CA ALA A 41 1.49 -2.74 -5.95
C ALA A 41 0.44 -2.51 -7.04
N SER A 42 0.87 -2.53 -8.31
CA SER A 42 -0.05 -2.40 -9.45
C SER A 42 -0.82 -3.69 -9.73
N HIS A 43 -0.26 -4.84 -9.39
CA HIS A 43 -0.82 -6.17 -9.67
C HIS A 43 -0.70 -7.08 -8.45
N SER A 44 -1.68 -7.96 -8.30
CA SER A 44 -1.66 -9.01 -7.31
C SER A 44 -0.58 -10.05 -7.62
N ALA A 45 -0.07 -10.67 -6.58
CA ALA A 45 0.94 -11.71 -6.65
C ALA A 45 0.69 -12.76 -5.57
N ILE A 46 1.19 -13.97 -5.76
CA ILE A 46 1.02 -15.08 -4.81
C ILE A 46 2.35 -15.75 -4.49
N THR A 47 2.41 -16.47 -3.38
CA THR A 47 3.55 -17.34 -3.06
C THR A 47 3.52 -18.63 -3.87
N ALA A 48 4.65 -19.30 -3.97
CA ALA A 48 4.75 -20.63 -4.60
C ALA A 48 3.84 -21.67 -3.92
N LEU A 49 3.62 -21.54 -2.61
CA LEU A 49 2.73 -22.45 -1.85
C LEU A 49 1.27 -22.31 -2.32
N VAL A 50 0.80 -21.09 -2.61
CA VAL A 50 -0.54 -20.88 -3.14
C VAL A 50 -0.67 -21.46 -4.55
N ALA A 51 0.34 -21.24 -5.42
CA ALA A 51 0.34 -21.81 -6.76
C ALA A 51 0.26 -23.35 -6.72
N LEU A 52 1.02 -23.97 -5.82
CA LEU A 52 0.99 -25.40 -5.57
C LEU A 52 -0.39 -25.87 -5.06
N ALA A 53 -0.94 -25.15 -4.07
CA ALA A 53 -2.27 -25.44 -3.52
C ALA A 53 -3.37 -25.36 -4.58
N LEU A 54 -3.24 -24.42 -5.54
CA LEU A 54 -4.16 -24.30 -6.66
C LEU A 54 -3.99 -25.42 -7.70
N GLY A 55 -2.85 -26.10 -7.72
CA GLY A 55 -2.53 -27.15 -8.71
C GLY A 55 -2.30 -26.59 -10.12
N ILE A 56 -1.90 -25.32 -10.23
CA ILE A 56 -1.67 -24.65 -11.52
C ILE A 56 -0.16 -24.71 -11.85
N PRO A 57 0.23 -25.31 -12.99
CA PRO A 57 1.62 -25.35 -13.42
C PRO A 57 2.19 -23.96 -13.69
N THR A 58 3.42 -23.73 -13.23
CA THR A 58 4.12 -22.43 -13.35
C THR A 58 4.87 -22.28 -14.66
N ASP A 59 4.98 -23.32 -15.45
CA ASP A 59 5.70 -23.37 -16.72
C ASP A 59 4.85 -23.01 -17.96
N ARG A 60 3.53 -22.83 -17.76
CA ARG A 60 2.57 -22.53 -18.84
C ARG A 60 2.38 -21.07 -19.14
N SER A 61 2.94 -20.18 -18.35
CA SER A 61 2.82 -18.74 -18.54
C SER A 61 4.21 -18.10 -18.64
N PRO A 62 4.39 -17.07 -19.49
CA PRO A 62 5.69 -16.42 -19.61
C PRO A 62 6.03 -15.71 -18.29
N PRO A 63 7.33 -15.72 -17.92
CA PRO A 63 7.78 -14.98 -16.73
C PRO A 63 7.62 -13.48 -16.95
N VAL A 64 7.51 -12.74 -15.84
CA VAL A 64 7.41 -11.28 -15.85
C VAL A 64 8.50 -10.65 -15.00
N ILE A 65 8.78 -9.36 -15.26
CA ILE A 65 9.65 -8.57 -14.40
C ILE A 65 8.84 -8.01 -13.25
N LEU A 66 9.04 -8.57 -12.07
CA LEU A 66 8.53 -8.03 -10.81
C LEU A 66 9.43 -6.86 -10.39
N ARG A 67 8.81 -5.71 -10.06
CA ARG A 67 9.52 -4.53 -9.55
C ARG A 67 9.07 -4.28 -8.12
N GLY A 68 10.05 -4.23 -7.23
CA GLY A 68 9.85 -3.92 -5.81
C GLY A 68 10.48 -2.58 -5.43
N VAL A 69 10.43 -2.25 -4.16
CA VAL A 69 11.01 -1.01 -3.61
C VAL A 69 12.53 -0.95 -3.82
N THR A 70 13.22 -2.08 -3.67
CA THR A 70 14.68 -2.17 -3.65
C THR A 70 15.31 -2.64 -4.96
N GLY A 71 14.51 -3.20 -5.88
CA GLY A 71 15.05 -3.74 -7.14
C GLY A 71 13.98 -4.42 -7.98
N PHE A 72 14.44 -5.29 -8.89
CA PHE A 72 13.58 -6.07 -9.77
C PHE A 72 14.09 -7.50 -9.91
N ALA A 73 13.19 -8.42 -10.22
CA ALA A 73 13.51 -9.82 -10.51
C ALA A 73 12.60 -10.36 -11.61
N THR A 74 13.11 -11.30 -12.40
CA THR A 74 12.26 -12.09 -13.29
C THR A 74 11.67 -13.24 -12.51
N VAL A 75 10.33 -13.31 -12.47
CA VAL A 75 9.61 -14.32 -11.70
C VAL A 75 8.64 -15.10 -12.58
N PRO A 76 8.40 -16.38 -12.28
CA PRO A 76 7.38 -17.16 -12.98
C PRO A 76 5.99 -16.60 -12.67
N THR A 77 5.02 -16.94 -13.52
CA THR A 77 3.62 -16.55 -13.34
C THR A 77 2.70 -17.74 -13.49
N ILE A 78 1.50 -17.60 -12.94
CA ILE A 78 0.36 -18.45 -13.28
C ILE A 78 -0.78 -17.60 -13.85
N ARG A 79 -1.62 -18.21 -14.66
CA ARG A 79 -2.89 -17.62 -15.11
C ARG A 79 -4.02 -18.24 -14.30
N VAL A 80 -4.91 -17.41 -13.80
CA VAL A 80 -6.12 -17.83 -13.09
C VAL A 80 -7.35 -17.26 -13.79
N ASP A 81 -8.47 -17.98 -13.73
CA ASP A 81 -9.71 -17.52 -14.36
C ASP A 81 -10.30 -16.35 -13.60
N THR A 82 -10.27 -16.42 -12.27
CA THR A 82 -10.85 -15.38 -11.42
C THR A 82 -10.02 -15.16 -10.18
N LEU A 83 -9.86 -13.89 -9.78
CA LEU A 83 -9.40 -13.45 -8.47
C LEU A 83 -10.46 -12.54 -7.89
N SER A 84 -10.97 -12.81 -6.69
CA SER A 84 -12.05 -12.01 -6.13
C SER A 84 -11.92 -11.77 -4.63
N VAL A 85 -12.35 -10.55 -4.21
CA VAL A 85 -12.46 -10.14 -2.81
C VAL A 85 -13.50 -9.02 -2.70
N GLY A 86 -14.53 -9.21 -1.87
CA GLY A 86 -15.66 -8.26 -1.80
C GLY A 86 -16.27 -8.03 -3.18
N ASP A 87 -16.40 -6.78 -3.59
CA ASP A 87 -16.89 -6.39 -4.92
C ASP A 87 -15.77 -6.31 -5.98
N VAL A 88 -14.53 -6.67 -5.65
CA VAL A 88 -13.45 -6.79 -6.64
C VAL A 88 -13.54 -8.16 -7.29
N ALA A 89 -13.56 -8.16 -8.61
CA ALA A 89 -13.34 -9.35 -9.42
C ALA A 89 -12.38 -8.98 -10.56
N VAL A 90 -11.34 -9.78 -10.72
CA VAL A 90 -10.38 -9.67 -11.82
C VAL A 90 -10.41 -10.98 -12.56
N ASP A 91 -10.87 -10.94 -13.81
CA ASP A 91 -10.93 -12.11 -14.67
C ASP A 91 -9.64 -12.29 -15.45
N GLN A 92 -9.28 -13.55 -15.72
CA GLN A 92 -8.08 -13.92 -16.48
C GLN A 92 -6.80 -13.27 -15.95
N ALA A 93 -6.65 -13.21 -14.61
CA ALA A 93 -5.51 -12.57 -13.98
C ALA A 93 -4.22 -13.39 -14.20
N ILE A 94 -3.11 -12.66 -14.44
CA ILE A 94 -1.77 -13.21 -14.45
C ILE A 94 -1.11 -12.86 -13.13
N LEU A 95 -0.82 -13.86 -12.32
CA LEU A 95 -0.27 -13.68 -10.99
C LEU A 95 1.22 -14.04 -10.97
N PRO A 96 2.11 -13.06 -10.75
CA PRO A 96 3.52 -13.33 -10.45
C PRO A 96 3.67 -14.18 -9.18
N ILE A 97 4.66 -15.07 -9.19
CA ILE A 97 5.02 -15.87 -8.02
C ILE A 97 6.14 -15.15 -7.29
N VAL A 98 5.81 -14.63 -6.10
CA VAL A 98 6.76 -13.91 -5.26
C VAL A 98 7.42 -14.83 -4.24
N PRO A 99 8.66 -14.52 -3.80
CA PRO A 99 9.29 -15.21 -2.70
C PRO A 99 8.45 -15.13 -1.42
N ASP A 100 8.53 -16.17 -0.59
CA ASP A 100 7.95 -16.16 0.75
C ASP A 100 8.76 -15.23 1.68
N ALA A 101 8.38 -13.96 1.67
CA ALA A 101 8.99 -12.89 2.46
C ALA A 101 7.91 -11.91 2.97
N LEU A 102 6.66 -12.39 3.04
CA LEU A 102 5.49 -11.54 3.28
C LEU A 102 4.96 -11.64 4.72
N GLY A 103 5.79 -12.06 5.69
CA GLY A 103 5.39 -12.10 7.12
C GLY A 103 4.25 -13.08 7.40
N GLY A 104 4.17 -14.18 6.64
CA GLY A 104 3.13 -15.20 6.76
C GLY A 104 1.89 -14.97 5.90
N ALA A 105 1.85 -13.91 5.10
CA ALA A 105 0.83 -13.74 4.08
C ALA A 105 1.12 -14.65 2.87
N GLU A 106 0.06 -15.05 2.17
CA GLU A 106 0.11 -15.99 1.06
C GLU A 106 0.27 -15.29 -0.30
N GLY A 107 0.32 -13.95 -0.28
CA GLY A 107 0.51 -13.12 -1.46
C GLY A 107 0.23 -11.65 -1.19
N VAL A 108 0.06 -10.92 -2.29
CA VAL A 108 -0.24 -9.49 -2.33
C VAL A 108 -1.50 -9.28 -3.15
N LEU A 109 -2.45 -8.52 -2.64
CA LEU A 109 -3.59 -7.99 -3.39
C LEU A 109 -3.22 -6.59 -3.87
N GLY A 110 -2.95 -6.47 -5.16
CA GLY A 110 -2.60 -5.21 -5.81
C GLY A 110 -3.80 -4.33 -6.13
N SER A 111 -3.53 -3.21 -6.77
CA SER A 111 -4.53 -2.18 -7.06
C SER A 111 -5.31 -2.41 -8.37
N GLU A 112 -5.04 -3.48 -9.11
CA GLU A 112 -5.89 -3.85 -10.24
C GLU A 112 -7.31 -4.19 -9.79
N GLY A 113 -8.29 -3.76 -10.54
CA GLY A 113 -9.71 -3.95 -10.18
C GLY A 113 -10.24 -2.98 -9.12
N LEU A 114 -9.42 -2.09 -8.55
CA LEU A 114 -9.84 -1.12 -7.54
C LEU A 114 -10.43 0.17 -8.12
N LEU A 115 -10.29 0.40 -9.42
CA LEU A 115 -10.92 1.56 -10.07
C LEU A 115 -12.43 1.56 -9.83
N GLY A 116 -12.96 2.71 -9.39
CA GLY A 116 -14.37 2.85 -9.04
C GLY A 116 -14.77 2.21 -7.71
N LYS A 117 -13.86 1.58 -6.99
CA LYS A 117 -14.09 0.99 -5.67
C LYS A 117 -13.78 1.97 -4.54
N ARG A 118 -14.31 1.62 -3.38
CA ARG A 118 -14.03 2.23 -2.10
C ARG A 118 -13.49 1.17 -1.16
N ILE A 119 -12.29 1.40 -0.65
CA ILE A 119 -11.65 0.55 0.35
C ILE A 119 -11.83 1.24 1.70
N PHE A 120 -12.40 0.53 2.65
CA PHE A 120 -12.53 0.94 4.04
C PHE A 120 -11.64 0.06 4.90
N ILE A 121 -10.74 0.66 5.65
CA ILE A 121 -9.80 -0.01 6.54
C ILE A 121 -10.03 0.54 7.95
N ASP A 122 -10.46 -0.33 8.86
CA ASP A 122 -10.59 -0.05 10.28
C ASP A 122 -9.41 -0.69 11.01
N PHE A 123 -8.42 0.14 11.33
CA PHE A 123 -7.20 -0.34 12.01
C PHE A 123 -7.46 -0.73 13.47
N ARG A 124 -8.50 -0.20 14.09
CA ARG A 124 -8.83 -0.49 15.48
C ARG A 124 -9.42 -1.88 15.65
N HIS A 125 -10.25 -2.31 14.70
CA HIS A 125 -10.96 -3.58 14.77
C HIS A 125 -10.46 -4.61 13.77
N ASP A 126 -9.35 -4.34 13.09
CA ASP A 126 -8.78 -5.20 12.05
C ASP A 126 -9.81 -5.62 10.99
N ARG A 127 -10.49 -4.63 10.39
CA ARG A 127 -11.53 -4.87 9.39
C ARG A 127 -11.19 -4.17 8.08
N ILE A 128 -11.51 -4.86 7.00
CA ILE A 128 -11.46 -4.32 5.64
C ILE A 128 -12.80 -4.55 4.95
N ASN A 129 -13.23 -3.55 4.20
CA ASN A 129 -14.35 -3.66 3.27
C ASN A 129 -13.92 -3.09 1.93
N ILE A 130 -14.17 -3.83 0.85
CA ILE A 130 -13.92 -3.39 -0.52
C ILE A 130 -15.24 -3.50 -1.29
N ALA A 131 -15.78 -2.35 -1.69
CA ALA A 131 -17.09 -2.27 -2.35
C ALA A 131 -17.07 -1.24 -3.48
N TYR A 132 -18.08 -1.26 -4.33
CA TYR A 132 -18.29 -0.18 -5.30
C TYR A 132 -18.50 1.16 -4.59
N SER A 133 -17.80 2.20 -5.04
CA SER A 133 -18.02 3.54 -4.51
C SER A 133 -19.41 4.06 -4.90
N LYS A 134 -20.18 4.42 -3.88
CA LYS A 134 -21.48 5.09 -4.05
C LYS A 134 -21.35 6.60 -4.24
N ASN A 135 -20.13 7.10 -4.36
CA ASN A 135 -19.82 8.53 -4.49
C ASN A 135 -20.30 9.36 -3.28
N GLU A 136 -20.35 8.77 -2.10
CA GLU A 136 -20.77 9.42 -0.87
C GLU A 136 -19.66 10.35 -0.33
N ARG A 137 -20.06 11.48 0.27
CA ARG A 137 -19.12 12.34 0.97
C ARG A 137 -18.61 11.67 2.25
N SER A 138 -17.47 12.15 2.75
CA SER A 138 -16.95 11.69 4.04
C SER A 138 -17.95 11.94 5.15
N ALA A 139 -18.04 10.97 6.07
CA ALA A 139 -18.84 11.14 7.29
C ALA A 139 -18.22 12.19 8.23
N PRO A 140 -18.99 12.79 9.14
CA PRO A 140 -18.44 13.64 10.18
C PRO A 140 -17.30 12.95 10.95
N GLY A 141 -16.26 13.69 11.29
CA GLY A 141 -15.07 13.18 11.98
C GLY A 141 -13.98 12.62 11.07
N PHE A 142 -14.21 12.56 9.75
CA PHE A 142 -13.16 12.26 8.78
C PHE A 142 -12.57 13.53 8.19
N ILE A 143 -11.28 13.50 7.94
CA ILE A 143 -10.56 14.50 7.17
C ILE A 143 -10.40 13.97 5.75
N SER A 144 -10.88 14.73 4.79
CA SER A 144 -10.78 14.40 3.36
C SER A 144 -9.54 15.03 2.75
N VAL A 145 -8.75 14.21 2.06
CA VAL A 145 -7.55 14.63 1.32
C VAL A 145 -7.70 14.18 -0.13
N PRO A 146 -7.71 15.10 -1.10
CA PRO A 146 -7.77 14.72 -2.50
C PRO A 146 -6.49 14.02 -2.90
N PHE A 147 -6.59 13.01 -3.77
CA PHE A 147 -5.45 12.35 -4.35
C PHE A 147 -5.50 12.33 -5.88
N HIS A 148 -4.36 12.16 -6.50
CA HIS A 148 -4.27 11.83 -7.91
C HIS A 148 -3.64 10.45 -8.09
N SER A 149 -3.97 9.78 -9.20
CA SER A 149 -3.42 8.47 -9.51
C SER A 149 -2.12 8.60 -10.30
N LEU A 150 -1.05 8.04 -9.79
CA LEU A 150 0.19 7.87 -10.54
C LEU A 150 0.18 6.47 -11.18
N ARG A 151 0.56 6.36 -12.46
CA ARG A 151 0.58 5.09 -13.21
C ARG A 151 -0.75 4.31 -13.17
N GLY A 152 -1.85 5.04 -13.08
CA GLY A 152 -3.21 4.49 -13.14
C GLY A 152 -3.84 4.21 -11.78
N THR A 153 -3.12 3.65 -10.82
CA THR A 153 -3.72 3.16 -9.57
C THR A 153 -3.01 3.58 -8.28
N LEU A 154 -1.74 4.00 -8.35
CA LEU A 154 -1.00 4.45 -7.16
C LEU A 154 -1.62 5.72 -6.61
N VAL A 155 -1.90 5.72 -5.33
CA VAL A 155 -2.53 6.84 -4.62
C VAL A 155 -1.48 7.84 -4.18
N VAL A 156 -1.50 9.05 -4.76
CA VAL A 156 -0.55 10.11 -4.46
C VAL A 156 -1.28 11.34 -3.93
N VAL A 157 -0.87 11.84 -2.79
CA VAL A 157 -1.36 13.07 -2.18
C VAL A 157 -0.26 14.10 -2.06
N ASP A 158 -0.64 15.37 -2.07
CA ASP A 158 0.25 16.44 -1.65
C ASP A 158 0.39 16.40 -0.12
N ALA A 159 1.63 16.40 0.34
CA ALA A 159 1.98 16.36 1.76
C ALA A 159 3.05 17.38 2.10
N PHE A 160 3.28 17.55 3.38
CA PHE A 160 4.38 18.32 3.92
C PHE A 160 5.18 17.51 4.91
N VAL A 161 6.50 17.63 4.88
CA VAL A 161 7.39 17.19 5.96
C VAL A 161 8.02 18.47 6.55
N GLY A 162 7.56 18.86 7.73
CA GLY A 162 7.83 20.21 8.24
C GLY A 162 7.30 21.28 7.27
N GLN A 163 8.22 22.09 6.73
CA GLN A 163 7.89 23.13 5.75
C GLN A 163 8.10 22.70 4.29
N VAL A 164 8.61 21.48 4.07
CA VAL A 164 8.92 20.99 2.73
C VAL A 164 7.70 20.30 2.14
N ARG A 165 7.17 20.84 1.03
CA ARG A 165 6.13 20.16 0.24
C ARG A 165 6.72 18.96 -0.48
N CYS A 166 6.01 17.84 -0.47
CA CYS A 166 6.42 16.61 -1.15
C CYS A 166 5.21 15.85 -1.71
N LYS A 167 5.48 14.90 -2.59
CA LYS A 167 4.48 13.90 -3.01
C LYS A 167 4.51 12.73 -2.06
N ALA A 168 3.39 12.39 -1.47
CA ALA A 168 3.24 11.23 -0.60
C ALA A 168 2.47 10.12 -1.31
N ILE A 169 3.10 8.97 -1.47
CA ILE A 169 2.49 7.75 -2.00
C ILE A 169 1.97 6.95 -0.80
N ILE A 170 0.71 6.54 -0.84
CA ILE A 170 0.08 5.75 0.22
C ILE A 170 0.29 4.28 -0.08
N ASP A 171 1.02 3.59 0.80
CA ASP A 171 1.44 2.19 0.60
C ASP A 171 1.06 1.32 1.81
N THR A 172 -0.06 0.63 1.69
CA THR A 172 -0.53 -0.29 2.74
C THR A 172 0.24 -1.63 2.74
N GLY A 173 1.06 -1.89 1.73
CA GLY A 173 1.95 -3.05 1.64
C GLY A 173 3.34 -2.79 2.25
N GLY A 174 3.75 -1.53 2.36
CA GLY A 174 5.03 -1.14 2.95
C GLY A 174 5.01 -1.19 4.47
N GLN A 175 6.05 -1.77 5.07
CA GLN A 175 6.18 -1.82 6.53
C GLN A 175 6.59 -0.45 7.10
N VAL A 176 7.57 0.18 6.48
CA VAL A 176 8.20 1.41 6.95
C VAL A 176 8.00 2.55 5.97
N THR A 177 7.94 3.76 6.51
CA THR A 177 7.90 4.99 5.72
C THR A 177 9.29 5.29 5.18
N ILE A 178 9.38 5.46 3.87
CA ILE A 178 10.64 5.72 3.16
C ILE A 178 10.55 6.97 2.30
N ALA A 179 11.68 7.65 2.13
CA ALA A 179 11.75 8.87 1.33
C ALA A 179 12.97 8.91 0.42
N ASN A 180 12.88 9.72 -0.63
CA ASN A 180 13.96 9.89 -1.57
C ASN A 180 15.01 10.91 -1.08
N LEU A 181 16.15 10.94 -1.77
CA LEU A 181 17.23 11.86 -1.45
C LEU A 181 16.87 13.33 -1.72
N ALA A 182 15.96 13.60 -2.68
CA ALA A 182 15.50 14.97 -2.94
C ALA A 182 14.74 15.57 -1.75
N LEU A 183 13.93 14.77 -1.04
CA LEU A 183 13.30 15.22 0.21
C LEU A 183 14.34 15.43 1.31
N LYS A 184 15.31 14.53 1.47
CA LYS A 184 16.41 14.68 2.43
C LYS A 184 17.17 15.99 2.22
N GLU A 185 17.55 16.27 0.98
CA GLU A 185 18.25 17.48 0.61
C GLU A 185 17.41 18.75 0.89
N ALA A 186 16.11 18.71 0.54
CA ALA A 186 15.21 19.84 0.79
C ALA A 186 15.04 20.13 2.29
N LEU A 187 14.94 19.08 3.13
CA LEU A 187 14.89 19.23 4.59
C LEU A 187 16.19 19.81 5.16
N SER A 188 17.34 19.40 4.64
CA SER A 188 18.64 19.91 5.08
C SER A 188 18.85 21.40 4.77
N ARG A 189 18.13 21.96 3.79
CA ARG A 189 18.18 23.40 3.46
C ARG A 189 17.34 24.26 4.41
N VAL A 190 16.33 23.68 5.07
CA VAL A 190 15.40 24.42 5.95
C VAL A 190 15.65 24.20 7.44
N GLY A 191 16.56 23.29 7.81
CA GLY A 191 16.87 23.01 9.21
C GLY A 191 18.16 22.19 9.39
N ALA A 192 18.59 22.02 10.64
CA ALA A 192 19.73 21.14 10.96
C ALA A 192 19.38 19.69 10.60
N PRO A 193 20.33 18.92 10.03
CA PRO A 193 20.09 17.51 9.76
C PRO A 193 19.82 16.76 11.08
N PRO A 194 18.73 15.99 11.16
CA PRO A 194 18.44 15.20 12.34
C PRO A 194 19.49 14.09 12.54
N ARG A 195 19.51 13.51 13.73
CA ARG A 195 20.34 12.33 14.00
C ARG A 195 19.91 11.20 13.08
N SER A 196 20.87 10.55 12.44
CA SER A 196 20.60 9.40 11.56
C SER A 196 21.22 8.13 12.10
N LYS A 197 20.57 7.01 11.77
CA LYS A 197 21.09 5.64 11.96
C LYS A 197 21.01 4.92 10.62
N TYR A 198 22.01 4.09 10.35
CA TYR A 198 21.91 3.20 9.18
C TYR A 198 20.76 2.21 9.35
N ASP A 199 20.03 2.01 8.28
CA ASP A 199 18.90 1.09 8.22
C ASP A 199 19.00 0.21 6.97
N THR A 200 18.26 -0.88 6.97
CA THR A 200 18.26 -1.87 5.88
C THR A 200 16.83 -2.07 5.39
N ILE A 201 16.62 -1.79 4.12
CA ILE A 201 15.32 -1.97 3.46
C ILE A 201 15.38 -3.25 2.63
N ILE A 202 14.43 -4.14 2.87
CA ILE A 202 14.25 -5.38 2.11
C ILE A 202 12.94 -5.29 1.34
N GLY A 203 13.03 -5.37 0.01
CA GLY A 203 11.85 -5.35 -0.86
C GLY A 203 11.28 -6.74 -1.13
N ALA A 204 10.15 -6.77 -1.83
CA ALA A 204 9.48 -8.02 -2.25
C ALA A 204 10.35 -8.92 -3.14
N THR A 205 11.38 -8.38 -3.80
CA THR A 205 12.37 -9.10 -4.61
C THR A 205 13.53 -9.68 -3.79
N LYS A 206 13.52 -9.49 -2.45
CA LYS A 206 14.60 -9.83 -1.51
C LYS A 206 15.91 -9.07 -1.75
N ASP A 207 15.95 -8.11 -2.65
CA ASP A 207 17.08 -7.21 -2.77
C ASP A 207 17.17 -6.33 -1.53
N ILE A 208 18.39 -6.07 -1.10
CA ILE A 208 18.70 -5.29 0.10
C ILE A 208 19.26 -3.94 -0.34
N GLN A 209 18.65 -2.86 0.12
CA GLN A 209 19.23 -1.52 -0.03
C GLN A 209 19.48 -0.88 1.34
N ARG A 210 20.54 -0.09 1.42
CA ARG A 210 20.86 0.68 2.62
C ARG A 210 20.13 2.01 2.58
N GLY A 211 19.60 2.39 3.72
CA GLY A 211 19.00 3.69 3.97
C GLY A 211 19.54 4.32 5.24
N GLU A 212 19.11 5.54 5.50
CA GLU A 212 19.35 6.24 6.75
C GLU A 212 18.00 6.51 7.42
N LEU A 213 17.75 5.87 8.56
CA LEU A 213 16.61 6.20 9.41
C LEU A 213 16.91 7.52 10.12
N MET A 214 16.01 8.47 9.99
CA MET A 214 16.10 9.81 10.55
C MET A 214 14.80 10.18 11.23
N ASP A 215 14.91 10.84 12.39
CA ASP A 215 13.78 11.55 12.98
C ASP A 215 13.50 12.77 12.12
N THR A 216 12.30 12.89 11.59
CA THR A 216 11.94 14.01 10.71
C THR A 216 10.95 14.95 11.39
N PRO A 217 10.82 16.19 10.91
CA PRO A 217 9.68 17.03 11.26
C PRO A 217 8.36 16.32 10.95
N ALA A 218 7.29 16.79 11.60
CA ALA A 218 5.97 16.21 11.43
C ALA A 218 5.54 16.10 9.96
N ILE A 219 4.84 15.00 9.62
CA ILE A 219 4.23 14.78 8.32
C ILE A 219 2.81 15.34 8.34
N GLY A 220 2.51 16.27 7.44
CA GLY A 220 1.18 16.85 7.24
C GLY A 220 0.47 16.20 6.05
N LEU A 221 -0.71 15.63 6.28
CA LEU A 221 -1.62 15.09 5.27
C LEU A 221 -2.98 15.81 5.38
N GLY A 222 -3.21 16.82 4.55
CA GLY A 222 -4.35 17.71 4.73
C GLY A 222 -4.33 18.38 6.11
N ALA A 223 -5.38 18.19 6.91
CA ALA A 223 -5.45 18.70 8.28
C ALA A 223 -4.91 17.73 9.35
N ILE A 224 -4.38 16.57 8.94
CA ILE A 224 -3.73 15.63 9.87
C ILE A 224 -2.24 15.95 9.96
N THR A 225 -1.73 15.93 11.19
CA THR A 225 -0.30 16.07 11.49
C THR A 225 0.17 14.85 12.25
N ILE A 226 1.19 14.16 11.74
CA ILE A 226 1.82 12.99 12.36
C ILE A 226 3.16 13.48 12.93
N HIS A 227 3.29 13.42 14.25
CA HIS A 227 4.47 13.88 14.95
C HIS A 227 5.53 12.78 15.08
N ASP A 228 6.79 13.18 15.07
CA ASP A 228 7.97 12.34 15.29
C ASP A 228 8.02 11.06 14.41
N PRO A 229 7.72 11.16 13.11
CA PRO A 229 7.82 10.00 12.25
C PRO A 229 9.29 9.65 12.00
N GLY A 230 9.65 8.39 12.21
CA GLY A 230 10.90 7.84 11.71
C GLY A 230 10.78 7.62 10.20
N VAL A 231 11.65 8.22 9.42
CA VAL A 231 11.65 8.06 7.95
C VAL A 231 13.00 7.53 7.49
N THR A 232 12.99 6.47 6.68
CA THR A 232 14.21 5.92 6.11
C THR A 232 14.47 6.52 4.74
N PHE A 233 15.57 7.26 4.60
CA PHE A 233 15.98 7.92 3.37
C PHE A 233 16.94 7.06 2.56
N GLY A 234 16.74 7.00 1.25
CA GLY A 234 17.65 6.25 0.37
C GLY A 234 17.43 6.52 -1.12
N ASP A 235 18.44 6.15 -1.93
CA ASP A 235 18.35 6.13 -3.39
C ASP A 235 17.65 4.86 -3.87
N LEU A 236 16.37 4.71 -3.50
CA LEU A 236 15.62 3.50 -3.70
C LEU A 236 15.16 3.34 -5.16
N TYR A 237 15.22 2.12 -5.65
CA TYR A 237 14.86 1.77 -7.02
C TYR A 237 13.45 2.22 -7.40
N ILE A 238 12.49 2.15 -6.46
CA ILE A 238 11.09 2.49 -6.72
C ILE A 238 10.90 3.96 -7.12
N PHE A 239 11.63 4.90 -6.50
CA PHE A 239 11.55 6.32 -6.87
C PHE A 239 12.07 6.57 -8.29
N LYS A 240 13.10 5.82 -8.73
CA LYS A 240 13.57 5.85 -10.15
C LYS A 240 12.48 5.34 -11.08
N GLN A 241 11.83 4.23 -10.73
CA GLN A 241 10.73 3.66 -11.51
C GLN A 241 9.55 4.62 -11.65
N TRP A 242 9.23 5.37 -10.60
CA TRP A 242 8.13 6.33 -10.60
C TRP A 242 8.53 7.70 -11.16
N ARG A 243 9.82 7.91 -11.53
CA ARG A 243 10.38 9.20 -11.99
C ARG A 243 10.22 10.31 -10.94
N LEU A 244 10.39 9.95 -9.69
CA LEU A 244 10.29 10.84 -8.52
C LEU A 244 11.65 11.08 -7.86
N THR A 245 12.76 11.03 -8.61
CA THR A 245 14.10 11.21 -8.04
C THR A 245 14.51 12.66 -7.88
N SER A 246 13.92 13.57 -8.66
CA SER A 246 14.29 15.01 -8.71
C SER A 246 13.36 15.91 -7.91
N GLU A 247 12.27 15.41 -7.39
CA GLU A 247 11.32 16.14 -6.56
C GLU A 247 11.15 15.46 -5.21
N PRO A 248 10.89 16.21 -4.11
CA PRO A 248 10.66 15.62 -2.80
C PRO A 248 9.51 14.62 -2.84
N ALA A 249 9.79 13.37 -2.43
CA ALA A 249 8.79 12.31 -2.41
C ALA A 249 9.00 11.38 -1.21
N ILE A 250 7.88 10.90 -0.66
CA ILE A 250 7.81 10.00 0.48
C ILE A 250 6.79 8.89 0.18
N LEU A 251 7.08 7.67 0.57
CA LEU A 251 6.16 6.55 0.57
C LEU A 251 5.76 6.30 2.01
N ILE A 252 4.48 6.47 2.31
CA ILE A 252 3.92 6.34 3.65
C ILE A 252 3.55 4.88 3.89
N GLY A 253 4.28 4.23 4.76
CA GLY A 253 4.09 2.83 5.12
C GLY A 253 3.17 2.63 6.34
N MET A 254 3.05 1.37 6.75
CA MET A 254 2.15 0.95 7.83
C MET A 254 2.59 1.42 9.22
N ASP A 255 3.87 1.70 9.44
CA ASP A 255 4.37 2.36 10.65
C ASP A 255 3.69 3.72 10.90
N THR A 256 3.37 4.43 9.83
CA THR A 256 2.67 5.73 9.86
C THR A 256 1.15 5.56 9.69
N LEU A 257 0.70 4.78 8.70
CA LEU A 257 -0.73 4.56 8.44
C LEU A 257 -1.43 3.86 9.61
N GLY A 258 -0.73 2.98 10.33
CA GLY A 258 -1.24 2.26 11.49
C GLY A 258 -1.54 3.14 12.71
N LEU A 259 -1.13 4.41 12.70
CA LEU A 259 -1.49 5.41 13.72
C LEU A 259 -2.89 5.98 13.50
N LEU A 260 -3.50 5.72 12.36
CA LEU A 260 -4.89 6.09 12.08
C LEU A 260 -5.86 5.12 12.76
N ASP A 261 -7.05 5.62 13.09
CA ASP A 261 -8.19 4.78 13.47
C ASP A 261 -8.81 4.12 12.22
N THR A 262 -8.97 4.93 11.17
CA THR A 262 -9.60 4.49 9.93
C THR A 262 -8.96 5.19 8.72
N LEU A 263 -8.73 4.42 7.68
CA LEU A 263 -8.34 4.89 6.35
C LEU A 263 -9.38 4.45 5.33
N ILE A 264 -9.87 5.39 4.54
CA ILE A 264 -10.73 5.10 3.39
C ILE A 264 -10.06 5.61 2.15
N ILE A 265 -10.01 4.79 1.10
CA ILE A 265 -9.52 5.14 -0.22
C ILE A 265 -10.69 5.01 -1.19
N ASP A 266 -11.20 6.14 -1.67
CA ASP A 266 -12.28 6.15 -2.64
C ASP A 266 -11.73 6.49 -4.03
N TYR A 267 -11.50 5.46 -4.86
CA TYR A 267 -10.92 5.61 -6.19
C TYR A 267 -11.85 6.36 -7.17
N ARG A 268 -13.14 6.31 -6.96
CA ARG A 268 -14.10 7.04 -7.81
C ARG A 268 -14.09 8.53 -7.52
N ARG A 269 -13.95 8.89 -6.24
CA ARG A 269 -13.90 10.29 -5.79
C ARG A 269 -12.50 10.89 -5.87
N HIS A 270 -11.46 10.06 -6.04
CA HIS A 270 -10.07 10.45 -5.88
C HIS A 270 -9.83 11.12 -4.52
N GLU A 271 -10.29 10.47 -3.46
CA GLU A 271 -10.30 11.04 -2.11
C GLU A 271 -9.85 10.00 -1.08
N LEU A 272 -8.89 10.40 -0.24
CA LEU A 272 -8.61 9.72 1.02
C LEU A 272 -9.50 10.34 2.10
N GLN A 273 -10.03 9.50 2.97
CA GLN A 273 -10.72 9.93 4.17
C GLN A 273 -10.02 9.32 5.36
N LEU A 274 -9.51 10.16 6.23
CA LEU A 274 -8.65 9.79 7.34
C LEU A 274 -9.33 10.12 8.66
N ARG A 275 -9.26 9.22 9.63
CA ARG A 275 -9.67 9.48 11.00
C ARG A 275 -8.55 9.07 11.94
N MET A 276 -8.17 10.00 12.83
CA MET A 276 -7.17 9.73 13.86
C MET A 276 -7.77 8.92 15.01
N LEU A 277 -6.91 8.12 15.65
CA LEU A 277 -7.24 7.61 16.98
C LEU A 277 -7.44 8.82 17.91
N ASN A 278 -8.63 8.96 18.49
CA ASN A 278 -8.82 9.95 19.54
C ASN A 278 -7.91 9.57 20.70
N ALA A 279 -7.08 10.51 21.14
CA ALA A 279 -6.40 10.37 22.42
C ALA A 279 -7.49 10.26 23.51
N SER A 280 -7.62 9.08 24.09
CA SER A 280 -8.53 8.83 25.23
C SER A 280 -7.97 9.44 26.51
#